data_1a68347db9247b2f5263cf6a800bb0c6
#
_entry.id   1a68347db9247b2f5263cf6a800bb0c6
#
_cell.length_a   1.000
_cell.length_b   1.000
_cell.length_c   1.000
_cell.angle_alpha   90.00
_cell.angle_beta   90.00
_cell.angle_gamma   90.00
#
_symmetry.space_group_name_H-M   'P 1'
#
loop_
_entity.id
_entity.type
_entity.pdbx_description
1 polymer ?
#
loop_
_entity_poly.entity_id
_entity_poly.type
_entity_poly.pdbx_seq_one_letter_code
_entity_poly.pdbx_strand_id
1 'polypeptide(L)'
;MIEIEVQNETHQNQTKIKFLVVPRIGEGIRLLEPDGQWGSFDVLDVWYEKASYGDVWIPFIHVRATPPETDYGAVLRPEMELYPVDE
;
A
#
# COMPACT_ATOMS: atom_id res chain seq x y z
N MET A 1 17.27 9.48 -1.58
CA MET A 1 15.94 8.91 -1.74
C MET A 1 16.01 7.69 -2.64
N ILE A 2 15.15 6.73 -2.39
CA ILE A 2 15.12 5.48 -3.13
C ILE A 2 13.97 5.54 -4.13
N GLU A 3 14.28 5.31 -5.40
CA GLU A 3 13.24 5.27 -6.43
C GLU A 3 12.65 3.88 -6.47
N ILE A 4 11.34 3.79 -6.30
CA ILE A 4 10.63 2.52 -6.18
C ILE A 4 9.57 2.45 -7.26
N GLU A 5 9.46 1.28 -7.92
CA GLU A 5 8.38 1.03 -8.87
C GLU A 5 7.15 0.61 -8.07
N VAL A 6 6.09 1.38 -8.17
CA VAL A 6 4.85 1.10 -7.45
C VAL A 6 3.83 0.55 -8.44
N GLN A 7 3.45 -0.71 -8.26
CA GLN A 7 2.43 -1.35 -9.07
C GLN A 7 1.11 -1.27 -8.31
N ASN A 8 0.19 -0.49 -8.82
CA ASN A 8 -1.09 -0.23 -8.18
C ASN A 8 -2.14 -1.14 -8.80
N GLU A 9 -2.53 -2.16 -8.06
CA GLU A 9 -3.50 -3.15 -8.53
C GLU A 9 -4.87 -2.52 -8.75
N THR A 10 -5.26 -1.62 -7.87
CA THR A 10 -6.60 -1.03 -7.93
C THR A 10 -6.78 -0.19 -9.18
N HIS A 11 -5.78 0.61 -9.53
CA HIS A 11 -5.87 1.48 -10.72
C HIS A 11 -5.17 0.88 -11.92
N GLN A 12 -4.54 -0.29 -11.75
CA GLN A 12 -3.85 -1.02 -12.81
C GLN A 12 -2.82 -0.14 -13.52
N ASN A 13 -2.00 0.55 -12.73
CA ASN A 13 -0.93 1.36 -13.29
C ASN A 13 0.36 1.10 -12.54
N GLN A 14 1.44 1.59 -13.10
CA GLN A 14 2.77 1.47 -12.54
C GLN A 14 3.43 2.83 -12.58
N THR A 15 4.00 3.25 -11.46
CA THR A 15 4.57 4.58 -11.31
C THR A 15 5.87 4.50 -10.54
N LYS A 16 6.80 5.38 -10.84
CA LYS A 16 8.04 5.50 -10.07
C LYS A 16 7.86 6.60 -9.04
N ILE A 17 8.12 6.25 -7.77
CA ILE A 17 7.97 7.20 -6.67
C ILE A 17 9.20 7.11 -5.79
N LYS A 18 9.67 8.24 -5.30
CA LYS A 18 10.84 8.30 -4.44
C LYS A 18 10.41 8.21 -2.99
N PHE A 19 11.00 7.26 -2.27
CA PHE A 19 10.74 7.03 -0.85
C PHE A 19 12.03 7.21 -0.05
N LEU A 20 11.88 7.52 1.22
CA LEU A 20 13.03 7.55 2.12
C LEU A 20 13.54 6.14 2.40
N VAL A 21 12.63 5.19 2.51
CA VAL A 21 12.95 3.79 2.75
C VAL A 21 11.99 2.95 1.93
N VAL A 22 12.31 1.66 1.76
CA VAL A 22 11.40 0.74 1.06
C VAL A 22 10.29 0.33 2.03
N PRO A 23 9.02 0.56 1.67
CA PRO A 23 7.91 0.10 2.51
C PRO A 23 7.91 -1.43 2.60
N ARG A 24 7.42 -1.94 3.72
CA ARG A 24 7.38 -3.38 3.96
C ARG A 24 5.97 -3.91 3.76
N ILE A 25 5.89 -5.21 3.56
CA ILE A 25 4.59 -5.88 3.42
C ILE A 25 3.76 -5.61 4.66
N GLY A 26 2.50 -5.23 4.43
CA GLY A 26 1.57 -4.92 5.50
C GLY A 26 1.53 -3.47 5.91
N GLU A 27 2.48 -2.67 5.45
CA GLU A 27 2.45 -1.24 5.75
C GLU A 27 1.52 -0.52 4.81
N GLY A 28 1.04 0.65 5.25
CA GLY A 28 0.18 1.47 4.44
C GLY A 28 0.94 2.64 3.84
N ILE A 29 0.54 3.04 2.65
CA ILE A 29 1.06 4.26 2.04
C ILE A 29 -0.12 5.08 1.54
N ARG A 30 0.10 6.38 1.38
CA ARG A 30 -0.92 7.27 0.82
C ARG A 30 -0.43 7.81 -0.51
N LEU A 31 -1.27 7.74 -1.50
CA LEU A 31 -0.94 8.23 -2.83
C LEU A 31 -1.98 9.25 -3.26
N LEU A 32 -1.53 10.25 -4.01
CA LEU A 32 -2.44 11.24 -4.57
C LEU A 32 -3.14 10.61 -5.76
N GLU A 33 -4.47 10.60 -5.73
CA GLU A 33 -5.26 9.99 -6.79
C GLU A 33 -5.61 11.02 -7.86
N PRO A 34 -6.05 10.54 -9.03
CA PRO A 34 -6.35 11.46 -10.14
C PRO A 34 -7.40 12.51 -9.80
N ASP A 35 -8.30 12.22 -8.85
CA ASP A 35 -9.33 13.18 -8.45
C ASP A 35 -8.82 14.25 -7.49
N GLY A 36 -7.52 14.23 -7.16
CA GLY A 36 -6.92 15.20 -6.26
C GLY A 36 -7.02 14.84 -4.79
N GLN A 37 -7.59 13.69 -4.47
CA GLN A 37 -7.72 13.22 -3.10
C GLN A 37 -6.59 12.25 -2.78
N TRP A 38 -6.25 12.15 -1.50
CA TRP A 38 -5.25 11.18 -1.04
C TRP A 38 -5.95 9.86 -0.75
N GLY A 39 -5.46 8.79 -1.35
CA GLY A 39 -5.97 7.46 -1.09
C GLY A 39 -4.99 6.66 -0.27
N SER A 40 -5.52 5.74 0.55
CA SER A 40 -4.71 4.83 1.37
C SER A 40 -4.58 3.51 0.64
N PHE A 41 -3.37 2.95 0.65
CA PHE A 41 -3.08 1.70 -0.03
C PHE A 41 -2.27 0.79 0.87
N ASP A 42 -2.51 -0.51 0.77
CA ASP A 42 -1.76 -1.51 1.50
C ASP A 42 -0.66 -2.07 0.63
N VAL A 43 0.52 -2.26 1.21
CA VAL A 43 1.64 -2.91 0.52
C VAL A 43 1.45 -4.40 0.65
N LEU A 44 1.21 -5.07 -0.48
CA LEU A 44 0.93 -6.51 -0.51
C LEU A 44 2.20 -7.33 -0.68
N ASP A 45 3.10 -6.86 -1.53
CA ASP A 45 4.33 -7.57 -1.85
C ASP A 45 5.47 -6.58 -2.04
N VAL A 46 6.67 -7.04 -1.76
CA VAL A 46 7.90 -6.30 -2.02
C VAL A 46 8.87 -7.25 -2.67
N TRP A 47 9.41 -6.85 -3.82
CA TRP A 47 10.45 -7.64 -4.46
C TRP A 47 11.44 -6.72 -5.14
N TYR A 48 12.55 -7.30 -5.58
CA TYR A 48 13.62 -6.55 -6.21
C TYR A 48 13.96 -7.19 -7.54
N GLU A 49 14.28 -6.34 -8.51
CA GLU A 49 14.66 -6.79 -9.83
C GLU A 49 15.97 -6.12 -10.21
N LYS A 50 16.90 -6.88 -10.75
CA LYS A 50 18.18 -6.33 -11.15
C LYS A 50 18.00 -5.49 -12.42
N ALA A 51 18.55 -4.29 -12.40
CA ALA A 51 18.49 -3.42 -13.57
C ALA A 51 19.30 -4.03 -14.72
N SER A 52 19.00 -3.60 -15.93
CA SER A 52 19.71 -4.09 -17.11
C SER A 52 21.14 -3.54 -17.20
N TYR A 53 21.52 -2.67 -16.30
CA TYR A 53 22.85 -2.06 -16.30
C TYR A 53 23.39 -2.04 -14.88
N GLY A 54 24.71 -2.28 -14.74
CA GLY A 54 25.37 -2.25 -13.45
C GLY A 54 24.86 -3.29 -12.48
N ASP A 55 25.21 -3.12 -11.22
CA ASP A 55 24.77 -4.00 -10.15
C ASP A 55 23.70 -3.31 -9.30
N VAL A 56 22.75 -2.69 -9.94
CA VAL A 56 21.70 -1.95 -9.26
C VAL A 56 20.45 -2.81 -9.19
N TRP A 57 19.90 -2.96 -7.98
CA TRP A 57 18.65 -3.69 -7.77
C TRP A 57 17.55 -2.68 -7.49
N ILE A 58 16.48 -2.78 -8.26
CA ILE A 58 15.37 -1.84 -8.21
C ILE A 58 14.25 -2.43 -7.38
N PRO A 59 13.81 -1.75 -6.33
CA PRO A 59 12.69 -2.25 -5.53
C PRO A 59 11.36 -2.01 -6.23
N PHE A 60 10.48 -2.97 -6.12
CA PHE A 60 9.12 -2.92 -6.60
C PHE A 60 8.19 -3.18 -5.44
N ILE A 61 7.10 -2.44 -5.33
CA ILE A 61 6.05 -2.76 -4.38
C ILE A 61 4.74 -2.89 -5.12
N HIS A 62 3.93 -3.82 -4.65
CA HIS A 62 2.60 -4.08 -5.19
C HIS A 62 1.59 -3.59 -4.15
N VAL A 63 0.71 -2.68 -4.54
CA VAL A 63 -0.22 -2.06 -3.59
C VAL A 63 -1.65 -2.20 -4.07
N ARG A 64 -2.57 -2.16 -3.13
CA ARG A 64 -4.00 -2.21 -3.40
C ARG A 64 -4.68 -1.25 -2.45
N ALA A 65 -5.74 -0.59 -2.93
CA ALA A 65 -6.49 0.34 -2.10
C ALA A 65 -6.96 -0.35 -0.81
N THR A 66 -6.78 0.35 0.31
CA THR A 66 -7.18 -0.17 1.60
C THR A 66 -8.70 -0.20 1.66
N PRO A 67 -9.30 -1.35 2.05
CA PRO A 67 -10.75 -1.42 2.14
C PRO A 67 -11.29 -0.44 3.19
N PRO A 68 -12.47 0.14 2.96
CA PRO A 68 -13.05 1.05 3.93
C PRO A 68 -13.39 0.35 5.23
N GLU A 69 -13.07 0.99 6.35
CA GLU A 69 -13.33 0.39 7.65
C GLU A 69 -14.80 0.29 7.95
N THR A 70 -15.58 1.18 7.39
CA THR A 70 -17.02 1.16 7.64
C THR A 70 -17.70 -0.07 7.11
N ASP A 71 -17.01 -0.83 6.28
CA ASP A 71 -17.58 -2.06 5.75
C ASP A 71 -17.64 -3.17 6.77
N TYR A 72 -17.12 -2.95 7.93
CA TYR A 72 -17.18 -3.97 8.92
C TYR A 72 -18.49 -3.89 9.60
N GLY A 73 -19.23 -3.78 9.17
CA GLY A 73 -20.28 -3.80 9.91
C GLY A 73 -19.92 -3.33 11.19
N ALA A 74 -19.72 -2.82 10.74
CA ALA A 74 -19.53 -2.43 11.66
C ALA A 74 -19.84 -3.31 12.65
N VAL A 75 -19.65 -3.52 12.33
CA VAL A 75 -19.66 -4.25 12.95
C VAL A 75 -19.13 -4.70 13.66
N LEU A 76 -18.79 -4.71 13.79
CA LEU A 76 -18.43 -5.26 14.54
C LEU A 76 -17.92 -5.30 15.27
N ARG A 77 -17.65 -5.22 15.53
CA ARG A 77 -17.27 -5.61 16.34
C ARG A 77 -17.09 -5.82 17.02
N PRO A 78 -17.07 -5.88 17.01
CA PRO A 78 -16.88 -6.28 17.75
C PRO A 78 -16.40 -6.30 18.23
N GLU A 79 -16.31 -6.17 18.26
CA GLU A 79 -16.04 -6.54 18.72
C GLU A 79 -15.58 -6.38 18.93
N MET A 80 -15.63 -6.10 18.82
CA MET A 80 -15.50 -6.34 19.11
C MET A 80 -15.41 -6.32 19.45
N GLU A 81 -15.24 -5.92 19.45
CA GLU A 81 -15.44 -6.31 19.87
C GLU A 81 -15.22 -6.33 20.28
N LEU A 82 -15.24 -6.03 20.33
CA LEU A 82 -15.28 -6.42 20.77
C LEU A 82 -15.14 -6.17 21.27
N TYR A 83 -15.18 -5.79 21.52
CA TYR A 83 -15.37 -5.88 22.10
C TYR A 83 -15.64 -5.49 22.54
N PRO A 84 -15.58 -5.01 22.66
CA PRO A 84 -16.05 -4.99 23.14
C PRO A 84 -16.16 -4.55 23.56
N VAL A 85 -16.25 -4.17 23.61
CA VAL A 85 -16.65 -4.23 24.09
C VAL A 85 -16.80 -3.89 24.51
N ASP A 86 -16.99 -3.56 24.68
CA ASP A 86 -17.45 -3.70 25.11
C ASP A 86 -17.56 -3.51 25.48
N GLU A 87 -17.66 -3.21 25.43
CA GLU A 87 -18.01 -3.49 25.71
C GLU A 87 -17.90 -3.54 26.00
#